data_6bb1383085e58947cb1157c5cccf39ff
#
_entry.id   6bb1383085e58947cb1157c5cccf39ff
#
_cell.length_a   1.000
_cell.length_b   1.000
_cell.length_c   1.000
_cell.angle_alpha   90.00
_cell.angle_beta   90.00
_cell.angle_gamma   90.00
#
_symmetry.space_group_name_H-M   'P 1'
#
loop_
_entity.id
_entity.type
_entity.pdbx_description
1 polymer ?
#
loop_
_entity_poly.entity_id
_entity_poly.type
_entity_poly.pdbx_seq_one_letter_code
_entity_poly.pdbx_strand_id
1 'polypeptide(L)'
;LVLASSSSVYGANTAMPFSVHDNVDHPLSLYGATKKSNELAAHAYAHLYGLPVTGLRFFTVYGPWGRPDMALFRFTQKILAGEPIEVFNHGRHARDFTFPFPLSRP
;
A
#
# COMPACT_ATOMS: atom_id res chain seq x y z
N LEU A 1 10.49 9.07 -14.11
CA LEU A 1 9.13 9.06 -13.57
C LEU A 1 9.07 8.12 -12.36
N VAL A 2 8.57 8.62 -11.24
CA VAL A 2 8.26 7.79 -10.07
C VAL A 2 6.74 7.74 -9.89
N LEU A 3 6.17 6.55 -9.72
CA LEU A 3 4.73 6.39 -9.52
C LEU A 3 4.44 5.68 -8.20
N ALA A 4 3.40 6.10 -7.52
CA ALA A 4 2.89 5.44 -6.33
C ALA A 4 1.90 4.33 -6.72
N SER A 5 2.36 3.08 -6.61
CA SER A 5 1.51 1.90 -6.64
C SER A 5 1.07 1.52 -5.22
N SER A 6 0.66 0.30 -4.99
CA SER A 6 0.15 -0.17 -3.70
C SER A 6 0.36 -1.68 -3.56
N SER A 7 0.52 -2.13 -2.32
CA SER A 7 0.47 -3.56 -1.99
C SER A 7 -0.87 -4.23 -2.35
N SER A 8 -1.94 -3.45 -2.56
CA SER A 8 -3.24 -3.96 -3.03
C SER A 8 -3.18 -4.65 -4.39
N VAL A 9 -2.12 -4.42 -5.18
CA VAL A 9 -1.92 -5.12 -6.47
C VAL A 9 -1.61 -6.60 -6.28
N TYR A 10 -1.08 -7.01 -5.12
CA TYR A 10 -0.80 -8.42 -4.82
C TYR A 10 -2.07 -9.27 -4.66
N GLY A 11 -3.22 -8.63 -4.43
CA GLY A 11 -4.51 -9.32 -4.38
C GLY A 11 -4.54 -10.43 -3.34
N ALA A 12 -4.86 -11.65 -3.79
CA ALA A 12 -4.98 -12.86 -2.95
C ALA A 12 -3.66 -13.64 -2.79
N ASN A 13 -2.52 -13.10 -3.17
CA ASN A 13 -1.25 -13.78 -2.99
C ASN A 13 -1.01 -14.08 -1.51
N THR A 14 -0.62 -15.32 -1.21
CA THR A 14 -0.39 -15.80 0.17
C THR A 14 1.07 -16.04 0.49
N ALA A 15 1.95 -16.13 -0.53
CA ALA A 15 3.38 -16.30 -0.33
C ALA A 15 3.99 -15.05 0.31
N MET A 16 4.75 -15.23 1.39
CA MET A 16 5.40 -14.13 2.09
C MET A 16 6.89 -14.44 2.31
N PRO A 17 7.75 -13.41 2.21
CA PRO A 17 7.46 -12.01 1.86
C PRO A 17 7.02 -11.87 0.39
N PHE A 18 6.19 -10.86 0.09
CA PHE A 18 5.81 -10.55 -1.29
C PHE A 18 7.03 -10.15 -2.11
N SER A 19 7.15 -10.71 -3.30
CA SER A 19 8.18 -10.37 -4.26
C SER A 19 7.67 -9.39 -5.32
N VAL A 20 8.55 -8.53 -5.82
CA VAL A 20 8.22 -7.68 -6.97
C VAL A 20 7.97 -8.47 -8.26
N HIS A 21 8.43 -9.73 -8.29
CA HIS A 21 8.26 -10.67 -9.41
C HIS A 21 7.01 -11.55 -9.28
N ASP A 22 6.26 -11.42 -8.17
CA ASP A 22 5.02 -12.18 -8.02
C ASP A 22 3.99 -11.75 -9.07
N ASN A 23 3.21 -12.72 -9.52
CA ASN A 23 2.06 -12.42 -10.38
C ASN A 23 1.04 -11.59 -9.61
N VAL A 24 0.64 -10.45 -10.19
CA VAL A 24 -0.29 -9.48 -9.60
C VAL A 24 -1.48 -9.21 -10.54
N ASP A 25 -1.91 -10.20 -11.31
CA ASP A 25 -2.96 -10.06 -12.31
C ASP A 25 -4.38 -10.23 -11.74
N HIS A 26 -4.50 -10.55 -10.44
CA HIS A 26 -5.78 -10.81 -9.77
C HIS A 26 -6.00 -9.88 -8.57
N PRO A 27 -6.11 -8.55 -8.77
CA PRO A 27 -6.42 -7.63 -7.67
C PRO A 27 -7.82 -7.90 -7.13
N LEU A 28 -8.01 -7.82 -5.80
CA LEU A 28 -9.28 -8.06 -5.12
C LEU A 28 -10.15 -6.81 -4.97
N SER A 29 -9.68 -5.66 -5.39
CA SER A 29 -10.41 -4.40 -5.28
C SER A 29 -10.26 -3.55 -6.52
N LEU A 30 -11.24 -2.69 -6.79
CA LEU A 30 -11.15 -1.71 -7.87
C LEU A 30 -9.92 -0.79 -7.70
N TYR A 31 -9.63 -0.39 -6.46
CA TYR A 31 -8.41 0.37 -6.15
C TYR A 31 -7.14 -0.39 -6.56
N GLY A 32 -7.02 -1.67 -6.20
CA GLY A 32 -5.89 -2.52 -6.64
C GLY A 32 -5.80 -2.62 -8.17
N ALA A 33 -6.95 -2.78 -8.85
CA ALA A 33 -7.01 -2.84 -10.30
C ALA A 33 -6.53 -1.52 -10.94
N THR A 34 -6.94 -0.36 -10.43
CA THR A 34 -6.47 0.93 -10.96
C THR A 34 -4.97 1.14 -10.73
N LYS A 35 -4.44 0.72 -9.59
CA LYS A 35 -2.99 0.79 -9.32
C LYS A 35 -2.21 -0.13 -10.25
N LYS A 36 -2.71 -1.36 -10.50
CA LYS A 36 -2.11 -2.27 -11.47
C LYS A 36 -2.14 -1.68 -12.89
N SER A 37 -3.25 -1.05 -13.29
CA SER A 37 -3.35 -0.38 -14.59
C SER A 37 -2.30 0.73 -14.74
N ASN A 38 -2.03 1.49 -13.68
CA ASN A 38 -0.97 2.50 -13.69
C ASN A 38 0.42 1.88 -13.89
N GLU A 39 0.71 0.72 -13.25
CA GLU A 39 1.97 0.00 -13.46
C GLU A 39 2.13 -0.45 -14.91
N LEU A 40 1.06 -1.01 -15.51
CA LEU A 40 1.05 -1.46 -16.90
C LEU A 40 1.24 -0.29 -17.88
N ALA A 41 0.52 0.81 -17.66
CA ALA A 41 0.68 2.03 -18.48
C ALA A 41 2.11 2.57 -18.38
N ALA A 42 2.65 2.68 -17.18
CA ALA A 42 4.01 3.16 -16.95
C ALA A 42 5.05 2.26 -17.63
N HIS A 43 4.88 0.93 -17.59
CA HIS A 43 5.74 -0.03 -18.28
C HIS A 43 5.68 0.16 -19.81
N ALA A 44 4.49 0.33 -20.36
CA ALA A 44 4.31 0.58 -21.80
C ALA A 44 5.00 1.87 -22.24
N TYR A 45 4.82 2.97 -21.49
CA TYR A 45 5.47 4.24 -21.76
C TYR A 45 6.99 4.17 -21.62
N ALA A 46 7.48 3.44 -20.63
CA ALA A 46 8.93 3.19 -20.48
C ALA A 46 9.51 2.54 -21.74
N HIS A 47 8.81 1.52 -22.26
CA HIS A 47 9.23 0.81 -23.47
C HIS A 47 9.14 1.70 -24.74
N LEU A 48 8.00 2.37 -24.94
CA LEU A 48 7.75 3.14 -26.18
C LEU A 48 8.60 4.40 -26.28
N TYR A 49 8.88 5.04 -25.16
CA TYR A 49 9.51 6.38 -25.13
C TYR A 49 10.86 6.40 -24.39
N GLY A 50 11.38 5.26 -23.98
CA GLY A 50 12.66 5.18 -23.24
C GLY A 50 12.63 5.89 -21.89
N LEU A 51 11.48 6.05 -21.25
CA LEU A 51 11.35 6.77 -19.99
C LEU A 51 11.85 5.90 -18.82
N PRO A 52 12.78 6.40 -17.99
CA PRO A 52 13.12 5.70 -16.75
C PRO A 52 11.94 5.79 -15.78
N VAL A 53 11.40 4.63 -15.38
CA VAL A 53 10.24 4.53 -14.50
C VAL A 53 10.56 3.66 -13.29
N THR A 54 10.18 4.16 -12.10
CA THR A 54 10.21 3.41 -10.84
C THR A 54 8.81 3.39 -10.23
N GLY A 55 8.23 2.21 -10.05
CA GLY A 55 6.96 2.00 -9.34
C GLY A 55 7.21 1.59 -7.90
N LEU A 56 6.58 2.26 -6.94
CA LEU A 56 6.69 1.96 -5.52
C LEU A 56 5.37 1.35 -5.02
N ARG A 57 5.39 0.08 -4.61
CA ARG A 57 4.24 -0.62 -4.03
C ARG A 57 4.20 -0.39 -2.52
N PHE A 58 3.62 0.74 -2.10
CA PHE A 58 3.48 1.05 -0.69
C PHE A 58 2.54 0.08 0.02
N PHE A 59 2.96 -0.36 1.21
CA PHE A 59 2.14 -1.10 2.15
C PHE A 59 1.37 -0.12 3.05
N THR A 60 1.41 -0.29 4.37
CA THR A 60 0.70 0.59 5.29
C THR A 60 1.57 1.79 5.64
N VAL A 61 1.27 2.94 5.06
CA VAL A 61 1.94 4.20 5.41
C VAL A 61 1.19 4.85 6.57
N TYR A 62 1.91 5.30 7.59
CA TYR A 62 1.36 5.93 8.79
C TYR A 62 2.14 7.18 9.17
N GLY A 63 1.50 8.13 9.83
CA GLY A 63 2.16 9.36 10.31
C GLY A 63 1.25 10.57 10.25
N PRO A 64 1.82 11.78 10.36
CA PRO A 64 1.07 13.04 10.23
C PRO A 64 0.26 13.06 8.93
N TRP A 65 -0.99 13.54 9.02
CA TRP A 65 -1.94 13.57 7.91
C TRP A 65 -2.35 12.17 7.39
N GLY A 66 -2.13 11.13 8.21
CA GLY A 66 -2.60 9.79 7.92
C GLY A 66 -4.14 9.74 7.77
N ARG A 67 -4.61 8.75 7.01
CA ARG A 67 -6.05 8.57 6.80
C ARG A 67 -6.76 8.19 8.11
N PRO A 68 -7.89 8.84 8.45
CA PRO A 68 -8.58 8.60 9.72
C PRO A 68 -9.29 7.24 9.80
N ASP A 69 -9.49 6.56 8.68
CA ASP A 69 -10.08 5.23 8.61
C ASP A 69 -9.08 4.09 8.88
N MET A 70 -7.78 4.39 8.95
CA MET A 70 -6.75 3.40 9.21
C MET A 70 -6.71 3.01 10.70
N ALA A 71 -6.32 1.75 10.96
CA ALA A 71 -6.33 1.17 12.30
C ALA A 71 -5.53 2.00 13.32
N LEU A 72 -4.34 2.47 12.95
CA LEU A 72 -3.49 3.26 13.83
C LEU A 72 -4.21 4.53 14.32
N PHE A 73 -4.82 5.29 13.41
CA PHE A 73 -5.55 6.51 13.74
C PHE A 73 -6.78 6.20 14.61
N ARG A 74 -7.60 5.23 14.19
CA ARG A 74 -8.81 4.83 14.93
C ARG A 74 -8.50 4.33 16.33
N PHE A 75 -7.46 3.52 16.48
CA PHE A 75 -7.05 2.99 17.79
C PHE A 75 -6.56 4.11 18.70
N THR A 76 -5.70 5.00 18.18
CA THR A 76 -5.22 6.15 18.95
C THR A 76 -6.37 7.00 19.43
N GLN A 77 -7.33 7.35 18.55
CA GLN A 77 -8.49 8.16 18.90
C GLN A 77 -9.34 7.49 19.99
N LYS A 78 -9.68 6.20 19.83
CA LYS A 78 -10.48 5.48 20.81
C LYS A 78 -9.77 5.33 22.16
N ILE A 79 -8.47 5.02 22.16
CA ILE A 79 -7.68 4.92 23.39
C ILE A 79 -7.67 6.25 24.16
N LEU A 80 -7.45 7.36 23.45
CA LEU A 80 -7.47 8.70 24.07
C LEU A 80 -8.85 9.08 24.62
N ALA A 81 -9.92 8.58 23.99
CA ALA A 81 -11.30 8.79 24.44
C ALA A 81 -11.72 7.81 25.56
N GLY A 82 -10.89 6.86 25.95
CA GLY A 82 -11.23 5.79 26.90
C GLY A 82 -12.25 4.79 26.36
N GLU A 83 -12.40 4.70 25.04
CA GLU A 83 -13.32 3.80 24.36
C GLU A 83 -12.66 2.47 24.02
N PRO A 84 -13.42 1.35 23.98
CA PRO A 84 -12.90 0.07 23.57
C PRO A 84 -12.51 0.07 22.09
N ILE A 85 -11.37 -0.56 21.77
CA ILE A 85 -10.94 -0.79 20.40
C ILE A 85 -11.45 -2.14 19.89
N GLU A 86 -11.83 -2.18 18.61
CA GLU A 86 -12.23 -3.40 17.93
C GLU A 86 -11.00 -4.04 17.26
N VAL A 87 -10.62 -5.21 17.75
CA VAL A 87 -9.48 -5.97 17.19
C VAL A 87 -10.02 -7.12 16.35
N PHE A 88 -9.85 -7.03 15.04
CA PHE A 88 -10.27 -8.07 14.11
C PHE A 88 -9.30 -9.27 14.14
N ASN A 89 -9.82 -10.46 13.77
CA ASN A 89 -9.05 -11.70 13.68
C ASN A 89 -8.20 -11.99 14.93
N HIS A 90 -8.71 -11.67 16.11
CA HIS A 90 -8.01 -11.86 17.40
C HIS A 90 -6.60 -11.24 17.44
N GLY A 91 -6.37 -10.17 16.69
CA GLY A 91 -5.07 -9.51 16.58
C GLY A 91 -4.03 -10.28 15.75
N ARG A 92 -4.39 -11.36 15.10
CA ARG A 92 -3.49 -12.17 14.26
C ARG A 92 -3.31 -11.50 12.90
N HIS A 93 -2.68 -10.34 12.89
CA HIS A 93 -2.33 -9.57 11.70
C HIS A 93 -0.87 -9.16 11.75
N ALA A 94 -0.19 -9.30 10.62
CA ALA A 94 1.11 -8.70 10.36
C ALA A 94 0.99 -7.73 9.20
N ARG A 95 1.63 -6.56 9.31
CA ARG A 95 1.69 -5.54 8.26
C ARG A 95 3.07 -4.93 8.26
N ASP A 96 3.51 -4.53 7.10
CA ASP A 96 4.68 -3.69 6.95
C ASP A 96 4.25 -2.22 7.08
N PHE A 97 4.82 -1.51 8.05
CA PHE A 97 4.49 -0.13 8.35
C PHE A 97 5.62 0.80 7.92
N THR A 98 5.29 1.80 7.10
CA THR A 98 6.25 2.79 6.62
C THR A 98 5.89 4.17 7.14
N PHE A 99 6.84 4.85 7.80
CA PHE A 99 6.70 6.24 8.18
C PHE A 99 7.06 7.15 6.99
N PRO A 100 6.26 8.17 6.64
CA PRO A 100 6.42 8.92 5.40
C PRO A 100 7.63 9.86 5.36
N PHE A 101 8.25 10.15 6.50
CA PHE A 101 9.31 11.13 6.59
C PHE A 101 10.51 10.88 5.65
N PRO A 102 10.97 9.62 5.43
CA PRO A 102 12.01 9.33 4.47
C PRO A 102 11.58 9.49 3.01
N LEU A 103 10.25 9.48 2.75
CA LEU A 103 9.68 9.53 1.40
C LEU A 103 9.50 10.96 0.88
N SER A 104 9.56 11.96 1.76
CA SER A 104 9.29 13.37 1.46
C SER A 104 10.51 14.27 1.48
N ARG A 105 11.71 13.75 1.74
CA ARG A 105 12.93 14.54 1.62
C ARG A 105 13.45 14.50 0.17
N PRO A 106 13.71 15.65 -0.43
CA PRO A 106 14.38 15.74 -1.73
C PRO A 106 15.79 15.16 -1.69
#